data_5dd96b8b9420039799be7a20f5bf6498
#
_entry.id   5dd96b8b9420039799be7a20f5bf6498
#
_cell.length_a   1.000
_cell.length_b   1.000
_cell.length_c   1.000
_cell.angle_alpha   90.00
_cell.angle_beta   90.00
_cell.angle_gamma   90.00
#
_symmetry.space_group_name_H-M   'P 1'
#
loop_
_entity.id
_entity.type
_entity.pdbx_description
1 polymer ?
#
loop_
_entity_poly.entity_id
_entity_poly.type
_entity_poly.pdbx_seq_one_letter_code
_entity_poly.pdbx_strand_id
1 'polypeptide(L)'
;MDKWLEGLEPAVERQELQVPYRYSMGATASKFFTEIRDNKKIMGIKCSKCRVVYVPPRSTCGRCFSPLNDWVGVSDRGTLETYTRVRYDTPTQPVAAPFFYGVIKLDGADTGLPHLIGDTNGKEPRIGMCLQAVFKEERAGNMLDILYFKPIEEPKGKKGEKAKRGKEKNLNSRVAAGKAKRVKKEKVKRAETKRAMQRVERKTVKAKAKGPGAKKGKQNTKGKKK
;
A
#
# COMPACT_ATOMS: atom_id res chain seq x y z
N MET A 1 13.58 -44.32 -2.20
CA MET A 1 12.35 -44.37 -3.02
C MET A 1 11.96 -45.84 -3.14
N ASP A 2 10.76 -46.17 -2.72
CA ASP A 2 10.31 -47.56 -2.68
C ASP A 2 10.07 -48.10 -4.09
N LYS A 3 10.71 -49.20 -4.44
CA LYS A 3 10.65 -49.82 -5.78
C LYS A 3 9.23 -50.13 -6.28
N TRP A 4 8.24 -50.24 -5.38
CA TRP A 4 6.85 -50.50 -5.74
C TRP A 4 6.13 -49.28 -6.36
N LEU A 5 6.71 -48.03 -6.26
CA LEU A 5 6.23 -46.81 -6.89
C LEU A 5 6.78 -46.59 -8.31
N GLU A 6 7.77 -47.39 -8.72
CA GLU A 6 8.36 -47.30 -10.07
C GLU A 6 7.37 -47.82 -11.10
N GLY A 7 6.93 -46.97 -12.02
CA GLY A 7 5.99 -47.30 -13.10
C GLY A 7 4.51 -47.11 -12.79
N LEU A 8 4.15 -46.56 -11.61
CA LEU A 8 2.79 -46.18 -11.31
C LEU A 8 2.52 -44.78 -11.91
N GLU A 9 1.56 -44.70 -12.84
CA GLU A 9 1.03 -43.42 -13.26
C GLU A 9 0.16 -42.83 -12.13
N PRO A 10 0.35 -41.54 -11.75
CA PRO A 10 -0.45 -40.94 -10.71
C PRO A 10 -1.91 -40.82 -11.18
N ALA A 11 -2.84 -41.35 -10.42
CA ALA A 11 -4.26 -41.13 -10.66
C ALA A 11 -4.61 -39.69 -10.38
N VAL A 12 -5.13 -38.97 -11.40
CA VAL A 12 -5.57 -37.58 -11.27
C VAL A 12 -7.08 -37.53 -11.34
N GLU A 13 -7.69 -37.16 -10.22
CA GLU A 13 -9.14 -36.89 -10.13
C GLU A 13 -9.38 -35.40 -10.07
N ARG A 14 -10.25 -34.91 -10.96
CA ARG A 14 -10.65 -33.50 -10.97
C ARG A 14 -11.90 -33.34 -10.12
N GLN A 15 -11.77 -32.60 -9.02
CA GLN A 15 -12.90 -32.25 -8.16
C GLN A 15 -13.16 -30.75 -8.23
N GLU A 16 -14.43 -30.38 -8.21
CA GLU A 16 -14.88 -29.00 -8.13
C GLU A 16 -15.76 -28.84 -6.87
N LEU A 17 -15.36 -27.93 -5.98
CA LEU A 17 -16.08 -27.63 -4.77
C LEU A 17 -16.79 -26.27 -4.91
N GLN A 18 -18.10 -26.27 -4.98
CA GLN A 18 -18.95 -25.06 -4.98
C GLN A 18 -19.52 -24.85 -3.58
N VAL A 19 -19.06 -23.82 -2.89
CA VAL A 19 -19.51 -23.48 -1.54
C VAL A 19 -20.28 -22.15 -1.57
N PRO A 20 -21.62 -22.17 -1.61
CA PRO A 20 -22.41 -20.96 -1.51
C PRO A 20 -22.36 -20.41 -0.08
N TYR A 21 -21.94 -19.16 0.09
CA TYR A 21 -21.89 -18.50 1.38
C TYR A 21 -22.28 -17.02 1.27
N ARG A 22 -22.72 -16.45 2.39
CA ARG A 22 -23.01 -15.02 2.54
C ARG A 22 -22.01 -14.41 3.50
N TYR A 23 -21.51 -13.23 3.15
CA TYR A 23 -20.60 -12.48 4.00
C TYR A 23 -20.97 -10.99 4.00
N SER A 24 -20.63 -10.28 5.08
CA SER A 24 -20.77 -8.83 5.14
C SER A 24 -19.57 -8.16 4.46
N MET A 25 -19.83 -7.26 3.53
CA MET A 25 -18.80 -6.43 2.90
C MET A 25 -18.26 -5.32 3.82
N GLY A 26 -18.86 -5.14 5.00
CA GLY A 26 -18.56 -4.06 5.92
C GLY A 26 -19.20 -2.72 5.52
N ALA A 27 -19.23 -1.76 6.44
CA ALA A 27 -19.96 -0.50 6.28
C ALA A 27 -19.42 0.35 5.10
N THR A 28 -18.11 0.39 4.91
CA THR A 28 -17.49 1.21 3.87
C THR A 28 -17.86 0.73 2.46
N ALA A 29 -17.71 -0.57 2.18
CA ALA A 29 -18.08 -1.11 0.88
C ALA A 29 -19.59 -1.07 0.66
N SER A 30 -20.40 -1.36 1.68
CA SER A 30 -21.87 -1.29 1.60
C SER A 30 -22.35 0.08 1.20
N LYS A 31 -21.83 1.15 1.82
CA LYS A 31 -22.19 2.53 1.45
C LYS A 31 -21.78 2.85 0.01
N PHE A 32 -20.59 2.46 -0.42
CA PHE A 32 -20.13 2.68 -1.79
C PHE A 32 -21.05 2.06 -2.83
N PHE A 33 -21.40 0.79 -2.65
CA PHE A 33 -22.28 0.08 -3.60
C PHE A 33 -23.73 0.55 -3.53
N THR A 34 -24.22 0.96 -2.35
CA THR A 34 -25.55 1.56 -2.21
C THR A 34 -25.63 2.88 -2.99
N GLU A 35 -24.62 3.74 -2.92
CA GLU A 35 -24.58 4.98 -3.69
C GLU A 35 -24.53 4.75 -5.22
N ILE A 36 -23.81 3.73 -5.66
CA ILE A 36 -23.80 3.34 -7.08
C ILE A 36 -25.20 2.84 -7.50
N ARG A 37 -25.83 1.96 -6.69
CA ARG A 37 -27.13 1.37 -6.97
C ARG A 37 -28.22 2.43 -7.02
N ASP A 38 -28.33 3.24 -5.99
CA ASP A 38 -29.47 4.13 -5.79
C ASP A 38 -29.31 5.47 -6.54
N ASN A 39 -28.11 6.03 -6.51
CA ASN A 39 -27.84 7.39 -6.97
C ASN A 39 -26.98 7.48 -8.24
N LYS A 40 -26.49 6.35 -8.80
CA LYS A 40 -25.52 6.31 -9.91
C LYS A 40 -24.26 7.17 -9.61
N LYS A 41 -23.86 7.26 -8.32
CA LYS A 41 -22.75 8.08 -7.87
C LYS A 41 -21.58 7.24 -7.44
N ILE A 42 -20.40 7.60 -7.92
CA ILE A 42 -19.15 7.01 -7.47
C ILE A 42 -18.63 7.83 -6.30
N MET A 43 -18.51 7.21 -5.14
CA MET A 43 -18.01 7.85 -3.93
C MET A 43 -16.57 7.46 -3.66
N GLY A 44 -15.75 8.43 -3.32
CA GLY A 44 -14.42 8.22 -2.78
C GLY A 44 -14.37 8.50 -1.29
N ILE A 45 -13.25 8.18 -0.67
CA ILE A 45 -12.98 8.52 0.72
C ILE A 45 -11.63 9.23 0.84
N LYS A 46 -11.63 10.40 1.48
CA LYS A 46 -10.47 11.27 1.59
C LYS A 46 -9.75 11.08 2.92
N CYS A 47 -8.44 11.05 2.88
CA CYS A 47 -7.63 11.09 4.08
C CYS A 47 -7.40 12.52 4.54
N SER A 48 -7.83 12.87 5.75
CA SER A 48 -7.64 14.21 6.33
C SER A 48 -6.16 14.60 6.50
N LYS A 49 -5.28 13.61 6.78
CA LYS A 49 -3.83 13.83 6.95
C LYS A 49 -3.06 13.88 5.63
N CYS A 50 -3.27 12.89 4.76
CA CYS A 50 -2.52 12.75 3.50
C CYS A 50 -3.20 13.46 2.33
N ARG A 51 -4.46 13.87 2.47
CA ARG A 51 -5.31 14.49 1.44
C ARG A 51 -5.56 13.62 0.21
N VAL A 52 -5.22 12.33 0.29
CA VAL A 52 -5.43 11.34 -0.80
C VAL A 52 -6.87 10.89 -0.81
N VAL A 53 -7.49 10.89 -1.99
CA VAL A 53 -8.84 10.39 -2.24
C VAL A 53 -8.74 8.98 -2.83
N TYR A 54 -9.31 8.01 -2.14
CA TYR A 54 -9.31 6.61 -2.52
C TYR A 54 -10.61 6.21 -3.22
N VAL A 55 -10.49 5.59 -4.38
CA VAL A 55 -11.57 4.91 -5.11
C VAL A 55 -11.05 3.56 -5.60
N PRO A 56 -11.66 2.43 -5.25
CA PRO A 56 -12.74 2.24 -4.29
C PRO A 56 -12.38 2.70 -2.87
N PRO A 57 -13.38 3.07 -2.05
CA PRO A 57 -13.13 3.53 -0.69
C PRO A 57 -12.62 2.40 0.21
N ARG A 58 -11.85 2.75 1.22
CA ARG A 58 -11.30 1.84 2.21
C ARG A 58 -11.43 2.43 3.61
N SER A 59 -11.42 1.59 4.63
CA SER A 59 -11.57 2.03 6.02
C SER A 59 -10.33 2.70 6.61
N THR A 60 -9.15 2.42 6.05
CA THR A 60 -7.85 2.87 6.58
C THR A 60 -6.97 3.41 5.46
N CYS A 61 -6.28 4.52 5.72
CA CYS A 61 -5.35 5.12 4.78
C CYS A 61 -4.13 4.24 4.56
N GLY A 62 -3.78 3.96 3.30
CA GLY A 62 -2.61 3.15 2.96
C GLY A 62 -1.26 3.85 3.17
N ARG A 63 -1.24 5.16 3.46
CA ARG A 63 -0.01 5.94 3.70
C ARG A 63 0.28 6.19 5.17
N CYS A 64 -0.73 6.61 5.94
CA CYS A 64 -0.56 7.02 7.34
C CYS A 64 -1.34 6.16 8.33
N PHE A 65 -2.04 5.15 7.85
CA PHE A 65 -2.83 4.19 8.64
C PHE A 65 -3.92 4.82 9.52
N SER A 66 -4.29 6.09 9.26
CA SER A 66 -5.41 6.73 9.96
C SER A 66 -6.74 6.16 9.45
N PRO A 67 -7.77 6.07 10.32
CA PRO A 67 -9.12 5.73 9.89
C PRO A 67 -9.65 6.79 8.91
N LEU A 68 -10.45 6.36 7.94
CA LEU A 68 -11.02 7.20 6.88
C LEU A 68 -12.53 7.28 7.04
N ASN A 69 -13.05 8.50 7.19
CA ASN A 69 -14.48 8.79 7.37
C ASN A 69 -14.98 9.95 6.50
N ASP A 70 -14.08 10.64 5.78
CA ASP A 70 -14.40 11.82 4.97
C ASP A 70 -14.81 11.39 3.55
N TRP A 71 -16.11 11.30 3.30
CA TRP A 71 -16.68 10.87 2.04
C TRP A 71 -16.77 12.02 1.06
N VAL A 72 -16.33 11.78 -0.18
CA VAL A 72 -16.33 12.78 -1.26
C VAL A 72 -16.94 12.18 -2.52
N GLY A 73 -17.76 12.95 -3.23
CA GLY A 73 -18.25 12.56 -4.56
C GLY A 73 -17.10 12.62 -5.57
N VAL A 74 -17.01 11.63 -6.42
CA VAL A 74 -16.02 11.55 -7.49
C VAL A 74 -16.76 11.56 -8.83
N SER A 75 -16.15 12.15 -9.86
CA SER A 75 -16.72 12.18 -11.20
C SER A 75 -16.90 10.77 -11.78
N ASP A 76 -17.90 10.60 -12.61
CA ASP A 76 -18.08 9.42 -13.47
C ASP A 76 -17.12 9.40 -14.67
N ARG A 77 -16.32 10.45 -14.85
CA ARG A 77 -15.31 10.60 -15.89
C ARG A 77 -13.91 10.42 -15.33
N GLY A 78 -13.01 9.97 -16.19
CA GLY A 78 -11.62 9.81 -15.80
C GLY A 78 -10.72 9.53 -16.98
N THR A 79 -9.45 9.32 -16.69
CA THR A 79 -8.41 9.08 -17.69
C THR A 79 -7.90 7.64 -17.58
N LEU A 80 -7.71 6.98 -18.70
CA LEU A 80 -7.15 5.64 -18.76
C LEU A 80 -5.65 5.68 -18.45
N GLU A 81 -5.23 5.02 -17.36
CA GLU A 81 -3.83 4.96 -16.97
C GLU A 81 -3.11 3.75 -17.59
N THR A 82 -3.78 2.62 -17.66
CA THR A 82 -3.26 1.40 -18.28
C THR A 82 -4.41 0.48 -18.69
N TYR A 83 -4.16 -0.45 -19.60
CA TYR A 83 -5.15 -1.46 -19.99
C TYR A 83 -4.48 -2.75 -20.45
N THR A 84 -5.29 -3.82 -20.52
CA THR A 84 -4.94 -5.10 -21.12
C THR A 84 -6.10 -5.61 -21.97
N ARG A 85 -5.80 -6.43 -22.98
CA ARG A 85 -6.78 -7.17 -23.77
C ARG A 85 -6.84 -8.61 -23.27
N VAL A 86 -7.95 -8.99 -22.68
CA VAL A 86 -8.21 -10.37 -22.29
C VAL A 86 -8.67 -11.16 -23.52
N ARG A 87 -8.02 -12.28 -23.81
CA ARG A 87 -8.23 -13.09 -25.03
C ARG A 87 -8.72 -14.50 -24.75
N TYR A 88 -8.91 -14.87 -23.51
CA TYR A 88 -9.34 -16.20 -23.09
C TYR A 88 -10.55 -16.11 -22.17
N ASP A 89 -11.38 -17.13 -22.21
CA ASP A 89 -12.55 -17.24 -21.38
C ASP A 89 -12.26 -18.04 -20.12
N THR A 90 -12.87 -17.63 -19.01
CA THR A 90 -12.89 -18.38 -17.76
C THR A 90 -14.33 -18.48 -17.24
N PRO A 91 -14.70 -19.54 -16.51
CA PRO A 91 -16.07 -19.73 -16.04
C PRO A 91 -16.60 -18.63 -15.14
N THR A 92 -15.70 -17.85 -14.51
CA THR A 92 -16.04 -16.83 -13.51
C THR A 92 -16.04 -15.40 -14.03
N GLN A 93 -15.61 -15.17 -15.26
CA GLN A 93 -15.58 -13.81 -15.82
C GLN A 93 -16.96 -13.34 -16.27
N PRO A 94 -17.29 -12.04 -16.07
CA PRO A 94 -18.63 -11.53 -16.33
C PRO A 94 -18.93 -11.28 -17.82
N VAL A 95 -17.92 -11.26 -18.69
CA VAL A 95 -18.01 -10.95 -20.11
C VAL A 95 -17.16 -11.92 -20.90
N ALA A 96 -17.69 -12.41 -22.03
CA ALA A 96 -16.94 -13.26 -22.95
C ALA A 96 -15.75 -12.52 -23.58
N ALA A 97 -14.65 -13.23 -23.79
CA ALA A 97 -13.49 -12.69 -24.49
C ALA A 97 -13.78 -12.56 -26.03
N PRO A 98 -13.11 -11.64 -26.73
CA PRO A 98 -12.11 -10.70 -26.22
C PRO A 98 -12.71 -9.41 -25.69
N PHE A 99 -12.17 -8.89 -24.58
CA PHE A 99 -12.55 -7.59 -24.01
C PHE A 99 -11.33 -6.82 -23.49
N PHE A 100 -11.52 -5.51 -23.25
CA PHE A 100 -10.50 -4.67 -22.65
C PHE A 100 -10.82 -4.44 -21.17
N TYR A 101 -9.79 -4.56 -20.34
CA TYR A 101 -9.83 -4.27 -18.92
C TYR A 101 -8.74 -3.26 -18.59
N GLY A 102 -9.08 -2.18 -17.90
CA GLY A 102 -8.13 -1.09 -17.66
C GLY A 102 -8.24 -0.51 -16.28
N VAL A 103 -7.24 0.26 -15.91
CA VAL A 103 -7.22 1.08 -14.70
C VAL A 103 -7.54 2.51 -15.09
N ILE A 104 -8.64 3.03 -14.58
CA ILE A 104 -9.16 4.36 -14.88
C ILE A 104 -8.99 5.24 -13.65
N LYS A 105 -8.29 6.35 -13.80
CA LYS A 105 -8.19 7.38 -12.78
C LYS A 105 -9.33 8.36 -12.95
N LEU A 106 -10.29 8.33 -12.04
CA LEU A 106 -11.44 9.22 -12.06
C LEU A 106 -11.05 10.64 -11.66
N ASP A 107 -11.73 11.64 -12.24
CA ASP A 107 -11.51 13.05 -11.91
C ASP A 107 -11.94 13.31 -10.46
N GLY A 108 -11.00 13.74 -9.64
CA GLY A 108 -11.17 13.91 -8.20
C GLY A 108 -10.68 12.74 -7.35
N ALA A 109 -10.20 11.63 -7.97
CA ALA A 109 -9.57 10.51 -7.27
C ALA A 109 -8.04 10.53 -7.44
N ASP A 110 -7.33 10.03 -6.43
CA ASP A 110 -5.88 9.83 -6.49
C ASP A 110 -5.48 8.39 -6.76
N THR A 111 -6.44 7.47 -6.69
CA THR A 111 -6.24 6.04 -6.99
C THR A 111 -7.03 5.64 -8.23
N GLY A 112 -6.51 4.68 -8.98
CA GLY A 112 -7.17 4.15 -10.17
C GLY A 112 -8.22 3.09 -9.79
N LEU A 113 -9.32 3.07 -10.56
CA LEU A 113 -10.38 2.09 -10.49
C LEU A 113 -10.20 1.08 -11.64
N PRO A 114 -9.91 -0.21 -11.37
CA PRO A 114 -9.87 -1.22 -12.42
C PRO A 114 -11.27 -1.59 -12.87
N HIS A 115 -11.55 -1.52 -14.17
CA HIS A 115 -12.86 -1.85 -14.75
C HIS A 115 -12.81 -2.21 -16.23
N LEU A 116 -13.92 -2.72 -16.75
CA LEU A 116 -14.13 -3.01 -18.16
C LEU A 116 -14.15 -1.74 -19.00
N ILE A 117 -13.61 -1.81 -20.22
CA ILE A 117 -13.68 -0.76 -21.22
C ILE A 117 -14.52 -1.29 -22.38
N GLY A 118 -15.59 -0.58 -22.70
CA GLY A 118 -16.51 -0.92 -23.78
C GLY A 118 -16.61 0.20 -24.82
N ASP A 119 -17.48 -0.02 -25.81
CA ASP A 119 -17.79 0.96 -26.88
C ASP A 119 -16.57 1.58 -27.58
N THR A 120 -15.54 0.77 -27.77
CA THR A 120 -14.30 1.22 -28.43
C THR A 120 -14.42 1.29 -29.95
N ASN A 121 -15.60 0.95 -30.51
CA ASN A 121 -15.85 0.88 -31.98
C ASN A 121 -14.79 0.05 -32.70
N GLY A 122 -14.37 -1.07 -32.11
CA GLY A 122 -13.35 -1.96 -32.65
C GLY A 122 -11.91 -1.41 -32.61
N LYS A 123 -11.70 -0.21 -32.08
CA LYS A 123 -10.37 0.40 -31.93
C LYS A 123 -9.75 0.03 -30.60
N GLU A 124 -8.45 -0.12 -30.60
CA GLU A 124 -7.71 -0.37 -29.37
C GLU A 124 -7.68 0.89 -28.48
N PRO A 125 -7.95 0.77 -27.18
CA PRO A 125 -7.86 1.89 -26.24
C PRO A 125 -6.47 2.51 -26.24
N ARG A 126 -6.37 3.81 -25.93
CA ARG A 126 -5.09 4.51 -25.80
C ARG A 126 -4.93 5.03 -24.38
N ILE A 127 -3.74 4.82 -23.82
CA ILE A 127 -3.38 5.39 -22.53
C ILE A 127 -3.51 6.92 -22.59
N GLY A 128 -4.15 7.51 -21.60
CA GLY A 128 -4.42 8.94 -21.54
C GLY A 128 -5.75 9.37 -22.15
N MET A 129 -6.53 8.45 -22.76
CA MET A 129 -7.86 8.80 -23.27
C MET A 129 -8.85 9.05 -22.14
N CYS A 130 -9.82 9.93 -22.41
CA CYS A 130 -10.92 10.20 -21.50
C CYS A 130 -12.00 9.14 -21.63
N LEU A 131 -12.48 8.68 -20.48
CA LEU A 131 -13.51 7.64 -20.36
C LEU A 131 -14.64 8.14 -19.45
N GLN A 132 -15.85 7.63 -19.67
CA GLN A 132 -17.01 7.87 -18.81
C GLN A 132 -17.69 6.56 -18.45
N ALA A 133 -18.11 6.44 -17.20
CA ALA A 133 -18.85 5.28 -16.69
C ALA A 133 -20.23 5.18 -17.33
N VAL A 134 -20.60 3.97 -17.74
CA VAL A 134 -21.95 3.60 -18.18
C VAL A 134 -22.55 2.70 -17.12
N PHE A 135 -23.67 3.12 -16.53
CA PHE A 135 -24.36 2.37 -15.47
C PHE A 135 -25.47 1.49 -16.06
N LYS A 136 -25.70 0.34 -15.45
CA LYS A 136 -26.87 -0.48 -15.74
C LYS A 136 -28.16 0.23 -15.34
N GLU A 137 -29.26 -0.09 -16.01
CA GLU A 137 -30.61 0.35 -15.59
C GLU A 137 -31.00 -0.35 -14.30
N GLU A 138 -30.95 -1.69 -14.29
CA GLU A 138 -31.18 -2.51 -13.08
C GLU A 138 -29.84 -2.73 -12.35
N ARG A 139 -29.79 -2.29 -11.12
CA ARG A 139 -28.58 -2.29 -10.29
C ARG A 139 -28.83 -3.09 -9.00
N ALA A 140 -27.88 -3.95 -8.67
CA ALA A 140 -27.94 -4.87 -7.54
C ALA A 140 -27.10 -4.45 -6.32
N GLY A 141 -26.31 -3.39 -6.43
CA GLY A 141 -25.39 -2.94 -5.38
C GLY A 141 -24.05 -3.68 -5.41
N ASN A 142 -23.47 -3.80 -6.58
CA ASN A 142 -22.15 -4.41 -6.78
C ASN A 142 -21.35 -3.66 -7.85
N MET A 143 -20.08 -4.08 -8.06
CA MET A 143 -19.19 -3.41 -9.03
C MET A 143 -19.70 -3.50 -10.47
N LEU A 144 -20.45 -4.55 -10.82
CA LEU A 144 -21.01 -4.76 -12.15
C LEU A 144 -22.22 -3.86 -12.45
N ASP A 145 -22.66 -3.02 -11.51
CA ASP A 145 -23.66 -1.98 -11.75
C ASP A 145 -23.09 -0.85 -12.63
N ILE A 146 -21.77 -0.72 -12.65
CA ILE A 146 -21.05 -0.02 -13.72
C ILE A 146 -20.84 -1.04 -14.82
N LEU A 147 -21.49 -0.86 -15.96
CA LEU A 147 -21.43 -1.84 -17.05
C LEU A 147 -20.02 -1.88 -17.68
N TYR A 148 -19.52 -0.72 -18.05
CA TYR A 148 -18.17 -0.48 -18.58
C TYR A 148 -17.87 1.02 -18.60
N PHE A 149 -16.65 1.37 -18.93
CA PHE A 149 -16.25 2.74 -19.25
C PHE A 149 -16.14 2.90 -20.76
N LYS A 150 -16.84 3.90 -21.32
CA LYS A 150 -16.80 4.22 -22.74
C LYS A 150 -15.86 5.37 -23.03
N PRO A 151 -15.16 5.35 -24.19
CA PRO A 151 -14.42 6.50 -24.67
C PRO A 151 -15.33 7.70 -24.91
N ILE A 152 -14.88 8.87 -24.45
CA ILE A 152 -15.52 10.15 -24.77
C ILE A 152 -14.53 11.03 -25.51
N GLU A 153 -15.03 11.85 -26.44
CA GLU A 153 -14.20 12.87 -27.03
C GLU A 153 -13.84 13.90 -25.96
N GLU A 154 -12.57 14.33 -25.94
CA GLU A 154 -12.17 15.41 -25.05
C GLU A 154 -13.02 16.64 -25.34
N PRO A 155 -13.58 17.31 -24.32
CA PRO A 155 -14.21 18.59 -24.53
C PRO A 155 -13.13 19.54 -25.07
N LYS A 156 -13.32 19.99 -26.32
CA LYS A 156 -12.46 20.97 -26.99
C LYS A 156 -12.38 22.22 -26.13
N GLY A 157 -11.40 22.34 -25.19
CA GLY A 157 -11.32 23.52 -24.35
C GLY A 157 -10.39 23.48 -23.13
N LYS A 158 -9.81 22.33 -22.75
CA LYS A 158 -8.75 22.33 -21.75
C LYS A 158 -7.49 21.73 -22.36
N LYS A 159 -6.68 22.57 -23.03
CA LYS A 159 -5.25 22.28 -23.28
C LYS A 159 -4.67 21.88 -21.93
N GLY A 160 -4.20 20.66 -21.84
CA GLY A 160 -3.69 20.05 -20.63
C GLY A 160 -2.80 21.02 -19.88
N GLU A 161 -3.25 21.38 -18.72
CA GLU A 161 -2.35 21.86 -17.70
C GLU A 161 -1.38 20.71 -17.47
N LYS A 162 -0.20 20.84 -18.07
CA LYS A 162 0.94 19.96 -17.82
C LYS A 162 1.05 19.87 -16.31
N ALA A 163 0.48 18.83 -15.75
CA ALA A 163 0.59 18.53 -14.34
C ALA A 163 2.09 18.61 -14.03
N LYS A 164 2.43 19.55 -13.20
CA LYS A 164 3.80 19.91 -12.82
C LYS A 164 4.49 18.66 -12.27
N ARG A 165 5.06 17.88 -13.17
CA ARG A 165 5.97 16.74 -12.89
C ARG A 165 7.24 17.19 -12.15
N GLY A 166 7.30 18.47 -11.77
CA GLY A 166 8.39 19.11 -11.06
C GLY A 166 8.36 18.98 -9.53
N LYS A 167 7.24 18.59 -8.91
CA LYS A 167 7.16 18.53 -7.43
C LYS A 167 7.38 17.14 -6.83
N GLU A 168 7.23 16.07 -7.59
CA GLU A 168 7.44 14.72 -7.08
C GLU A 168 8.92 14.33 -6.93
N LYS A 169 9.82 14.87 -7.80
CA LYS A 169 11.27 14.69 -7.64
C LYS A 169 11.81 15.31 -6.34
N ASN A 170 11.15 16.34 -5.81
CA ASN A 170 11.61 17.04 -4.61
C ASN A 170 11.15 16.38 -3.30
N LEU A 171 10.08 15.57 -3.30
CA LEU A 171 9.62 14.89 -2.10
C LEU A 171 10.45 13.62 -1.81
N ASN A 172 10.80 12.87 -2.85
CA ASN A 172 11.65 11.68 -2.72
C ASN A 172 13.09 12.06 -2.35
N SER A 173 13.62 13.17 -2.86
CA SER A 173 14.94 13.69 -2.46
C SER A 173 14.96 14.18 -1.01
N ARG A 174 13.89 14.79 -0.52
CA ARG A 174 13.76 15.22 0.89
C ARG A 174 13.64 14.05 1.86
N VAL A 175 12.91 12.98 1.48
CA VAL A 175 12.79 11.75 2.27
C VAL A 175 14.11 10.99 2.31
N ALA A 176 14.84 10.92 1.19
CA ALA A 176 16.17 10.31 1.12
C ALA A 176 17.22 11.11 1.94
N ALA A 177 17.20 12.44 1.85
CA ALA A 177 18.08 13.32 2.64
C ALA A 177 17.77 13.25 4.16
N GLY A 178 16.49 13.11 4.53
CA GLY A 178 16.06 12.91 5.92
C GLY A 178 16.55 11.58 6.50
N LYS A 179 16.45 10.48 5.73
CA LYS A 179 16.99 9.16 6.12
C LYS A 179 18.51 9.19 6.26
N ALA A 180 19.23 9.83 5.34
CA ALA A 180 20.70 9.95 5.41
C ALA A 180 21.18 10.75 6.63
N LYS A 181 20.50 11.85 6.98
CA LYS A 181 20.78 12.62 8.21
C LYS A 181 20.53 11.82 9.49
N ARG A 182 19.46 11.01 9.52
CA ARG A 182 19.13 10.16 10.66
C ARG A 182 20.16 9.06 10.88
N VAL A 183 20.60 8.40 9.80
CA VAL A 183 21.65 7.36 9.85
C VAL A 183 22.99 7.95 10.26
N LYS A 184 23.38 9.15 9.78
CA LYS A 184 24.59 9.84 10.25
C LYS A 184 24.55 10.16 11.75
N LYS A 185 23.41 10.68 12.25
CA LYS A 185 23.24 11.01 13.68
C LYS A 185 23.31 9.77 14.56
N GLU A 186 22.80 8.64 14.10
CA GLU A 186 22.86 7.37 14.84
C GLU A 186 24.27 6.77 14.85
N LYS A 187 25.02 6.86 13.74
CA LYS A 187 26.43 6.44 13.69
C LYS A 187 27.31 7.28 14.63
N VAL A 188 27.08 8.60 14.73
CA VAL A 188 27.81 9.48 15.65
C VAL A 188 27.50 9.10 17.09
N LYS A 189 26.22 8.90 17.48
CA LYS A 189 25.87 8.46 18.84
C LYS A 189 26.51 7.12 19.22
N ARG A 190 26.53 6.15 18.29
CA ARG A 190 27.18 4.84 18.53
C ARG A 190 28.70 4.97 18.71
N ALA A 191 29.35 5.89 17.98
CA ALA A 191 30.77 6.15 18.14
C ALA A 191 31.09 6.81 19.49
N GLU A 192 30.26 7.75 19.95
CA GLU A 192 30.39 8.38 21.26
C GLU A 192 30.20 7.39 22.40
N THR A 193 29.21 6.51 22.29
CA THR A 193 28.98 5.45 23.31
C THR A 193 30.14 4.48 23.39
N LYS A 194 30.70 4.06 22.24
CA LYS A 194 31.92 3.24 22.21
C LYS A 194 33.12 3.92 22.87
N ARG A 195 33.33 5.21 22.59
CA ARG A 195 34.42 5.99 23.23
C ARG A 195 34.22 6.15 24.74
N ALA A 196 32.96 6.31 25.18
CA ALA A 196 32.64 6.38 26.60
C ALA A 196 32.92 5.04 27.32
N MET A 197 32.53 3.90 26.72
CA MET A 197 32.84 2.57 27.27
C MET A 197 34.33 2.32 27.38
N GLN A 198 35.11 2.64 26.36
CA GLN A 198 36.58 2.50 26.39
C GLN A 198 37.24 3.39 27.42
N ARG A 199 36.67 4.57 27.71
CA ARG A 199 37.18 5.42 28.81
C ARG A 199 36.92 4.82 30.20
N VAL A 200 35.78 4.17 30.38
CA VAL A 200 35.44 3.47 31.63
C VAL A 200 36.37 2.26 31.83
N GLU A 201 36.57 1.44 30.82
CA GLU A 201 37.50 0.31 30.87
C GLU A 201 38.93 0.72 31.18
N ARG A 202 39.44 1.80 30.58
CA ARG A 202 40.78 2.32 30.90
C ARG A 202 40.91 2.84 32.35
N LYS A 203 39.83 3.38 32.91
CA LYS A 203 39.80 3.82 34.30
C LYS A 203 39.78 2.63 35.28
N THR A 204 39.04 1.59 34.99
CA THR A 204 38.97 0.37 35.81
C THR A 204 40.30 -0.42 35.78
N VAL A 205 40.95 -0.51 34.60
CA VAL A 205 42.30 -1.12 34.51
C VAL A 205 43.34 -0.31 35.29
N LYS A 206 43.34 1.03 35.23
CA LYS A 206 44.22 1.86 36.04
C LYS A 206 43.96 1.79 37.53
N ALA A 207 42.69 1.58 37.94
CA ALA A 207 42.33 1.41 39.34
C ALA A 207 42.81 0.06 39.93
N LYS A 208 42.75 -1.02 39.10
CA LYS A 208 43.27 -2.35 39.48
C LYS A 208 44.81 -2.41 39.56
N ALA A 209 45.52 -1.57 38.75
CA ALA A 209 46.99 -1.53 38.80
C ALA A 209 47.59 -0.79 39.99
N LYS A 210 46.76 -0.02 40.77
CA LYS A 210 47.15 0.54 42.07
C LYS A 210 46.69 -0.40 43.15
N GLY A 211 47.41 -1.46 43.39
CA GLY A 211 47.21 -2.40 44.49
C GLY A 211 47.24 -1.71 45.87
N PRO A 212 46.59 -2.26 46.91
CA PRO A 212 46.56 -1.66 48.24
C PRO A 212 47.97 -1.72 48.88
N GLY A 213 48.54 -0.54 49.12
CA GLY A 213 49.82 -0.42 49.82
C GLY A 213 49.78 -1.11 51.18
N ALA A 214 50.76 -1.95 51.44
CA ALA A 214 50.97 -2.66 52.69
C ALA A 214 51.10 -1.69 53.85
N LYS A 215 50.15 -1.72 54.77
CA LYS A 215 50.28 -1.07 56.06
C LYS A 215 51.19 -1.94 56.98
N LYS A 216 52.42 -1.49 57.20
CA LYS A 216 53.35 -2.05 58.19
C LYS A 216 52.71 -1.90 59.58
N GLY A 217 52.38 -3.04 60.25
CA GLY A 217 51.96 -3.07 61.62
C GLY A 217 53.14 -2.67 62.56
N LYS A 218 52.92 -1.70 63.43
CA LYS A 218 53.77 -1.47 64.58
C LYS A 218 53.23 -2.36 65.72
N GLN A 219 54.04 -3.35 66.15
CA GLN A 219 53.88 -4.09 67.38
C GLN A 219 54.25 -3.18 68.53
N ASN A 220 53.37 -2.99 69.44
CA ASN A 220 53.66 -2.32 70.70
C ASN A 220 53.54 -3.37 71.83
N THR A 221 54.72 -3.85 72.26
CA THR A 221 54.85 -4.65 73.45
C THR A 221 54.82 -3.72 74.66
N LYS A 222 53.87 -3.86 75.50
CA LYS A 222 53.98 -3.48 76.96
C LYS A 222 53.54 -4.59 77.85
N GLY A 223 54.53 -5.02 78.56
CA GLY A 223 54.48 -6.00 79.60
C GLY A 223 53.74 -5.62 80.85
N LYS A 224 53.55 -6.62 81.54
CA LYS A 224 52.95 -6.97 82.73
C LYS A 224 53.57 -6.61 84.04
N LYS A 225 52.84 -6.41 85.04
CA LYS A 225 53.02 -6.79 86.42
C LYS A 225 51.67 -6.47 87.14
N LYS A 226 51.08 -7.28 87.81
CA LYS A 226 51.14 -8.30 88.84
C LYS A 226 49.91 -9.16 88.74
#